data_4192a9954f9698d0f958136298231ebe
#
_entry.id   4192a9954f9698d0f958136298231ebe
#
_cell.length_a   1.000
_cell.length_b   1.000
_cell.length_c   1.000
_cell.angle_alpha   90.00
_cell.angle_beta   90.00
_cell.angle_gamma   90.00
#
_symmetry.space_group_name_H-M   'P 1'
#
loop_
_entity.id
_entity.type
_entity.pdbx_description
1 polymer ?
#
loop_
_entity_poly.entity_id
_entity_poly.type
_entity_poly.pdbx_seq_one_letter_code
_entity_poly.pdbx_strand_id
1 'polypeptide(L)'
;MQREQSVAVAVDIGGGQTTVALIDHDGRVRYRCSAKTLRGRPVLATLDPYLRAIDTMLEHAQKEDWHVCGVGVSVPGSLDHTSRRPLLVSMLPSLNSFPLCDLLETRYQLPTQLHVDVDAALLGEYHFGAGQGCRRLLFLTINAVVGAALAIDGQVERSSNYTGHICHLPIATNGPRCSCGKRGCMNTLISMDAMQKMVQRALRRGEETSLTQRLLESASSVGGQGEPKGSRNREYFSAQLLAEEAMRGDSVAQQIYAEVGRGVGSAVARYVGLFEPHRLILSGGVLSAGNLLLTQVRRSLSTPSSSRVCSMVEVVPSLLGNDAALVGSVAPIFS
;
A
#
# COMPACT_ATOMS: atom_id res chain seq x y z
N MET A 1 8.01 32.11 9.75
CA MET A 1 7.32 32.02 11.03
C MET A 1 5.96 31.33 10.94
N GLN A 2 4.98 31.73 10.11
CA GLN A 2 3.67 31.04 10.08
C GLN A 2 3.69 29.61 9.48
N ARG A 3 4.59 29.28 8.55
CA ARG A 3 4.69 27.91 7.98
C ARG A 3 5.26 26.88 8.95
N GLU A 4 6.16 27.25 9.85
CA GLU A 4 6.81 26.33 10.79
C GLU A 4 5.87 25.82 11.89
N GLN A 5 4.73 26.47 12.10
CA GLN A 5 3.71 26.11 13.08
C GLN A 5 2.46 25.48 12.47
N SER A 6 2.48 25.17 11.17
CA SER A 6 1.33 24.59 10.46
C SER A 6 1.43 23.08 10.42
N VAL A 7 0.35 22.41 10.82
CA VAL A 7 0.20 20.95 10.78
C VAL A 7 -1.13 20.56 10.14
N ALA A 8 -1.24 19.31 9.72
CA ALA A 8 -2.51 18.72 9.31
C ALA A 8 -2.73 17.39 10.03
N VAL A 9 -3.98 17.03 10.26
CA VAL A 9 -4.35 15.72 10.81
C VAL A 9 -4.43 14.71 9.67
N ALA A 10 -3.60 13.68 9.72
CA ALA A 10 -3.63 12.56 8.79
C ALA A 10 -4.35 11.36 9.43
N VAL A 11 -5.21 10.71 8.67
CA VAL A 11 -5.93 9.49 9.07
C VAL A 11 -5.72 8.43 7.99
N ASP A 12 -5.01 7.36 8.33
CA ASP A 12 -4.83 6.21 7.43
C ASP A 12 -5.67 5.04 7.93
N ILE A 13 -6.77 4.75 7.23
CA ILE A 13 -7.70 3.68 7.58
C ILE A 13 -7.22 2.36 6.99
N GLY A 14 -6.45 1.62 7.77
CA GLY A 14 -6.00 0.29 7.39
C GLY A 14 -6.98 -0.82 7.75
N GLY A 15 -6.79 -2.00 7.18
CA GLY A 15 -7.68 -3.13 7.42
C GLY A 15 -7.63 -3.78 8.81
N GLY A 16 -6.57 -3.61 9.55
CA GLY A 16 -6.41 -4.12 10.93
C GLY A 16 -6.27 -3.02 11.96
N GLN A 17 -5.69 -1.91 11.54
CA GLN A 17 -5.36 -0.77 12.37
C GLN A 17 -5.56 0.51 11.56
N THR A 18 -6.05 1.55 12.21
CA THR A 18 -6.12 2.91 11.69
C THR A 18 -5.08 3.74 12.42
N THR A 19 -4.27 4.47 11.68
CA THR A 19 -3.27 5.39 12.22
C THR A 19 -3.76 6.82 12.07
N VAL A 20 -3.63 7.61 13.13
CA VAL A 20 -3.92 9.05 13.12
C VAL A 20 -2.68 9.80 13.58
N ALA A 21 -2.31 10.86 12.87
CA ALA A 21 -1.09 11.60 13.15
C ALA A 21 -1.25 13.10 12.89
N LEU A 22 -0.40 13.91 13.55
CA LEU A 22 -0.11 15.29 13.14
C LEU A 22 1.13 15.28 12.25
N ILE A 23 1.00 15.89 11.09
CA ILE A 23 2.06 15.98 10.09
C ILE A 23 2.31 17.46 9.80
N ASP A 24 3.58 17.86 9.80
CA ASP A 24 3.98 19.21 9.45
C ASP A 24 4.11 19.41 7.94
N HIS A 25 4.34 20.65 7.51
CA HIS A 25 4.45 21.02 6.10
C HIS A 25 5.68 20.39 5.39
N ASP A 26 6.65 19.86 6.15
CA ASP A 26 7.79 19.10 5.60
C ASP A 26 7.48 17.60 5.47
N GLY A 27 6.28 17.16 5.80
CA GLY A 27 5.87 15.76 5.79
C GLY A 27 6.37 14.95 6.99
N ARG A 28 6.85 15.61 8.06
CA ARG A 28 7.33 14.93 9.26
C ARG A 28 6.17 14.62 10.20
N VAL A 29 6.14 13.39 10.68
CA VAL A 29 5.17 12.96 11.71
C VAL A 29 5.59 13.55 13.06
N ARG A 30 4.77 14.45 13.61
CA ARG A 30 5.01 15.13 14.89
C ARG A 30 4.43 14.35 16.06
N TYR A 31 3.20 13.85 15.92
CA TYR A 31 2.54 12.96 16.86
C TYR A 31 1.83 11.85 16.10
N ARG A 32 1.68 10.70 16.76
CA ARG A 32 1.00 9.55 16.18
C ARG A 32 0.27 8.78 17.28
N CYS A 33 -0.93 8.33 16.97
CA CYS A 33 -1.63 7.28 17.71
C CYS A 33 -2.26 6.28 16.75
N SER A 34 -2.67 5.15 17.27
CA SER A 34 -3.28 4.09 16.48
C SER A 34 -4.47 3.51 17.19
N ALA A 35 -5.51 3.21 16.44
CA ALA A 35 -6.72 2.57 16.92
C ALA A 35 -6.98 1.28 16.13
N LYS A 36 -7.52 0.27 16.79
CA LYS A 36 -7.92 -0.99 16.12
C LYS A 36 -9.08 -0.70 15.17
N THR A 37 -8.96 -1.19 13.93
CA THR A 37 -10.04 -1.11 12.95
C THR A 37 -11.16 -2.10 13.31
N LEU A 38 -12.35 -1.59 13.65
CA LEU A 38 -13.51 -2.38 14.07
C LEU A 38 -14.32 -2.80 12.84
N ARG A 39 -14.13 -4.04 12.39
CA ARG A 39 -14.87 -4.60 11.24
C ARG A 39 -16.25 -5.13 11.65
N GLY A 40 -17.20 -5.12 10.72
CA GLY A 40 -18.54 -5.68 10.93
C GLY A 40 -19.39 -4.93 11.94
N ARG A 41 -19.06 -3.67 12.24
CA ARG A 41 -19.82 -2.78 13.12
C ARG A 41 -20.57 -1.73 12.31
N PRO A 42 -21.64 -1.12 12.87
CA PRO A 42 -22.25 0.06 12.28
C PRO A 42 -21.21 1.18 12.08
N VAL A 43 -21.42 2.01 11.07
CA VAL A 43 -20.44 3.02 10.63
C VAL A 43 -19.99 3.95 11.76
N LEU A 44 -20.89 4.47 12.55
CA LEU A 44 -20.54 5.38 13.67
C LEU A 44 -19.71 4.67 14.73
N ALA A 45 -20.03 3.42 15.07
CA ALA A 45 -19.21 2.63 16.00
C ALA A 45 -17.84 2.28 15.43
N THR A 46 -17.72 2.16 14.11
CA THR A 46 -16.44 1.97 13.42
C THR A 46 -15.59 3.24 13.48
N LEU A 47 -16.22 4.40 13.30
CA LEU A 47 -15.53 5.70 13.26
C LEU A 47 -15.18 6.26 14.64
N ASP A 48 -15.91 5.91 15.69
CA ASP A 48 -15.74 6.48 17.03
C ASP A 48 -14.30 6.43 17.58
N PRO A 49 -13.53 5.32 17.45
CA PRO A 49 -12.11 5.32 17.83
C PRO A 49 -11.25 6.30 17.02
N TYR A 50 -11.59 6.52 15.75
CA TYR A 50 -10.85 7.44 14.88
C TYR A 50 -11.15 8.88 15.21
N LEU A 51 -12.42 9.20 15.50
CA LEU A 51 -12.81 10.54 15.93
C LEU A 51 -12.13 10.90 17.25
N ARG A 52 -12.10 10.00 18.24
CA ARG A 52 -11.33 10.23 19.48
C ARG A 52 -9.83 10.42 19.24
N ALA A 53 -9.26 9.69 18.31
CA ALA A 53 -7.86 9.85 17.96
C ALA A 53 -7.60 11.22 17.30
N ILE A 54 -8.52 11.71 16.46
CA ILE A 54 -8.46 13.06 15.89
C ILE A 54 -8.58 14.10 17.00
N ASP A 55 -9.55 13.94 17.93
CA ASP A 55 -9.71 14.84 19.09
C ASP A 55 -8.39 14.95 19.87
N THR A 56 -7.72 13.83 20.14
CA THR A 56 -6.39 13.79 20.79
C THR A 56 -5.33 14.55 19.98
N MET A 57 -5.30 14.42 18.66
CA MET A 57 -4.34 15.17 17.82
C MET A 57 -4.58 16.67 17.86
N LEU A 58 -5.85 17.09 17.85
CA LEU A 58 -6.22 18.51 17.97
C LEU A 58 -5.82 19.10 19.34
N GLU A 59 -6.00 18.34 20.42
CA GLU A 59 -5.51 18.73 21.74
C GLU A 59 -3.99 18.89 21.80
N HIS A 60 -3.24 17.99 21.12
CA HIS A 60 -1.78 18.12 21.02
C HIS A 60 -1.40 19.36 20.20
N ALA A 61 -2.04 19.62 19.08
CA ALA A 61 -1.77 20.80 18.28
C ALA A 61 -2.03 22.09 19.06
N GLN A 62 -3.11 22.13 19.84
CA GLN A 62 -3.44 23.27 20.70
C GLN A 62 -2.39 23.50 21.80
N LYS A 63 -1.90 22.45 22.46
CA LYS A 63 -0.86 22.54 23.49
C LYS A 63 0.48 23.09 22.97
N GLU A 64 0.80 22.77 21.71
CA GLU A 64 2.03 23.19 21.04
C GLU A 64 1.86 24.54 20.29
N ASP A 65 0.70 25.16 20.36
CA ASP A 65 0.33 26.38 19.62
C ASP A 65 0.50 26.23 18.10
N TRP A 66 0.13 25.06 17.57
CA TRP A 66 0.18 24.77 16.13
C TRP A 66 -1.16 25.03 15.46
N HIS A 67 -1.09 25.65 14.29
CA HIS A 67 -2.26 25.86 13.44
C HIS A 67 -2.58 24.60 12.63
N VAL A 68 -3.77 24.03 12.80
CA VAL A 68 -4.23 22.87 12.03
C VAL A 68 -4.91 23.33 10.74
N CYS A 69 -4.30 22.99 9.59
CA CYS A 69 -4.75 23.43 8.26
C CYS A 69 -5.88 22.58 7.68
N GLY A 70 -6.07 21.36 8.15
CA GLY A 70 -7.09 20.46 7.61
C GLY A 70 -6.91 19.01 8.05
N VAL A 71 -7.76 18.14 7.50
CA VAL A 71 -7.77 16.69 7.76
C VAL A 71 -7.57 15.95 6.42
N GLY A 72 -6.56 15.09 6.34
CA GLY A 72 -6.35 14.19 5.22
C GLY A 72 -6.72 12.76 5.61
N VAL A 73 -7.51 12.09 4.80
CA VAL A 73 -7.93 10.70 5.06
C VAL A 73 -7.53 9.81 3.89
N SER A 74 -6.87 8.70 4.17
CA SER A 74 -6.67 7.61 3.21
C SER A 74 -7.54 6.40 3.57
N VAL A 75 -8.16 5.80 2.57
CA VAL A 75 -9.00 4.61 2.71
C VAL A 75 -8.63 3.56 1.67
N PRO A 76 -8.67 2.26 2.01
CA PRO A 76 -8.45 1.22 1.03
C PRO A 76 -9.69 1.07 0.13
N GLY A 77 -9.48 0.76 -1.14
CA GLY A 77 -10.57 0.46 -2.08
C GLY A 77 -10.74 1.49 -3.18
N SER A 78 -11.95 2.02 -3.39
CA SER A 78 -12.24 3.02 -4.42
C SER A 78 -13.10 4.16 -3.90
N LEU A 79 -13.00 5.32 -4.56
CA LEU A 79 -13.73 6.54 -4.21
C LEU A 79 -14.61 6.99 -5.36
N ASP A 80 -15.74 7.58 -5.04
CA ASP A 80 -16.43 8.52 -5.92
C ASP A 80 -15.83 9.91 -5.69
N HIS A 81 -15.01 10.35 -6.62
CA HIS A 81 -14.34 11.65 -6.53
C HIS A 81 -15.29 12.84 -6.65
N THR A 82 -16.44 12.65 -7.33
CA THR A 82 -17.43 13.71 -7.49
C THR A 82 -18.17 13.97 -6.18
N SER A 83 -18.63 12.92 -5.52
CA SER A 83 -19.32 13.03 -4.24
C SER A 83 -18.38 13.03 -3.03
N ARG A 84 -17.07 12.85 -3.23
CA ARG A 84 -16.06 12.74 -2.17
C ARG A 84 -16.40 11.66 -1.13
N ARG A 85 -16.86 10.49 -1.60
CA ARG A 85 -17.31 9.38 -0.74
C ARG A 85 -16.58 8.08 -1.07
N PRO A 86 -16.34 7.23 -0.05
CA PRO A 86 -15.90 5.86 -0.31
C PRO A 86 -16.94 5.13 -1.16
N LEU A 87 -16.52 4.51 -2.28
CA LEU A 87 -17.41 3.77 -3.16
C LEU A 87 -17.43 2.29 -2.82
N LEU A 88 -16.24 1.69 -2.70
CA LEU A 88 -16.08 0.29 -2.36
C LEU A 88 -14.89 0.10 -1.41
N VAL A 89 -15.19 -0.14 -0.14
CA VAL A 89 -14.23 -0.47 0.91
C VAL A 89 -14.50 -1.89 1.38
N SER A 90 -13.94 -2.88 0.70
CA SER A 90 -14.26 -4.31 0.93
C SER A 90 -14.05 -4.76 2.37
N MET A 91 -13.06 -4.17 3.07
CA MET A 91 -12.75 -4.52 4.46
C MET A 91 -13.63 -3.79 5.48
N LEU A 92 -14.26 -2.70 5.09
CA LEU A 92 -15.15 -1.86 5.91
C LEU A 92 -16.39 -1.45 5.09
N PRO A 93 -17.28 -2.39 4.73
CA PRO A 93 -18.43 -2.10 3.87
C PRO A 93 -19.38 -1.05 4.46
N SER A 94 -19.35 -0.84 5.78
CA SER A 94 -20.12 0.21 6.44
C SER A 94 -19.73 1.64 6.04
N LEU A 95 -18.54 1.82 5.44
CA LEU A 95 -18.08 3.11 4.92
C LEU A 95 -18.56 3.39 3.48
N ASN A 96 -19.08 2.38 2.78
CA ASN A 96 -19.52 2.57 1.40
C ASN A 96 -20.62 3.64 1.32
N SER A 97 -20.43 4.61 0.44
CA SER A 97 -21.29 5.78 0.23
C SER A 97 -21.48 6.68 1.48
N PHE A 98 -20.76 6.41 2.59
CA PHE A 98 -20.87 7.23 3.78
C PHE A 98 -20.22 8.61 3.56
N PRO A 99 -20.88 9.72 3.97
CA PRO A 99 -20.38 11.09 3.76
C PRO A 99 -19.28 11.44 4.78
N LEU A 100 -18.13 10.75 4.69
CA LEU A 100 -17.05 10.86 5.67
C LEU A 100 -16.46 12.28 5.72
N CYS A 101 -16.25 12.91 4.56
CA CYS A 101 -15.76 14.29 4.50
C CYS A 101 -16.74 15.25 5.17
N ASP A 102 -18.02 15.13 4.84
CA ASP A 102 -19.08 16.03 5.40
C ASP A 102 -19.14 15.89 6.92
N LEU A 103 -19.00 14.66 7.44
CA LEU A 103 -18.96 14.42 8.89
C LEU A 103 -17.78 15.13 9.56
N LEU A 104 -16.57 14.97 8.99
CA LEU A 104 -15.35 15.55 9.57
C LEU A 104 -15.34 17.08 9.46
N GLU A 105 -15.74 17.61 8.31
CA GLU A 105 -15.86 19.06 8.08
C GLU A 105 -16.90 19.70 9.03
N THR A 106 -18.04 19.04 9.24
CA THR A 106 -19.07 19.52 10.18
C THR A 106 -18.59 19.49 11.61
N ARG A 107 -17.91 18.40 12.02
CA ARG A 107 -17.45 18.23 13.41
C ARG A 107 -16.29 19.13 13.76
N TYR A 108 -15.29 19.25 12.88
CA TYR A 108 -14.02 19.90 13.19
C TYR A 108 -13.88 21.30 12.58
N GLN A 109 -14.77 21.70 11.70
CA GLN A 109 -14.71 22.97 10.94
C GLN A 109 -13.37 23.13 10.21
N LEU A 110 -12.81 22.02 9.72
CA LEU A 110 -11.55 21.94 8.99
C LEU A 110 -11.80 21.35 7.60
N PRO A 111 -11.14 21.86 6.55
CA PRO A 111 -11.23 21.27 5.23
C PRO A 111 -10.73 19.82 5.25
N THR A 112 -11.45 18.92 4.60
CA THR A 112 -11.12 17.49 4.60
C THR A 112 -10.79 17.02 3.18
N GLN A 113 -9.69 16.27 3.03
CA GLN A 113 -9.30 15.58 1.80
C GLN A 113 -9.46 14.07 1.97
N LEU A 114 -9.97 13.40 0.93
CA LEU A 114 -10.16 11.95 0.93
C LEU A 114 -9.45 11.33 -0.26
N HIS A 115 -8.60 10.34 0.00
CA HIS A 115 -7.79 9.65 -0.99
C HIS A 115 -7.94 8.14 -0.88
N VAL A 116 -7.74 7.43 -1.99
CA VAL A 116 -7.42 6.00 -1.95
C VAL A 116 -6.01 5.86 -1.36
N ASP A 117 -5.79 4.83 -0.57
CA ASP A 117 -4.53 4.59 0.14
C ASP A 117 -3.29 4.59 -0.79
N VAL A 118 -3.41 3.96 -1.96
CA VAL A 118 -2.32 3.94 -2.93
C VAL A 118 -2.07 5.29 -3.60
N ASP A 119 -3.12 6.09 -3.84
CA ASP A 119 -3.01 7.44 -4.38
C ASP A 119 -2.37 8.37 -3.34
N ALA A 120 -2.80 8.25 -2.07
CA ALA A 120 -2.16 8.96 -0.97
C ALA A 120 -0.68 8.59 -0.86
N ALA A 121 -0.33 7.29 -0.91
CA ALA A 121 1.06 6.86 -0.85
C ALA A 121 1.91 7.43 -2.00
N LEU A 122 1.36 7.48 -3.21
CA LEU A 122 2.01 8.13 -4.35
C LEU A 122 2.25 9.62 -4.09
N LEU A 123 1.24 10.35 -3.57
CA LEU A 123 1.36 11.78 -3.24
C LEU A 123 2.42 12.01 -2.14
N GLY A 124 2.46 11.15 -1.12
CA GLY A 124 3.49 11.20 -0.10
C GLY A 124 4.89 11.08 -0.68
N GLU A 125 5.12 10.07 -1.50
CA GLU A 125 6.41 9.88 -2.17
C GLU A 125 6.74 11.01 -3.16
N TYR A 126 5.76 11.56 -3.85
CA TYR A 126 5.93 12.67 -4.78
C TYR A 126 6.39 13.95 -4.07
N HIS A 127 5.75 14.30 -2.97
CA HIS A 127 6.03 15.55 -2.25
C HIS A 127 7.20 15.44 -1.28
N PHE A 128 7.34 14.29 -0.58
CA PHE A 128 8.26 14.16 0.56
C PHE A 128 9.21 12.98 0.47
N GLY A 129 9.09 12.14 -0.55
CA GLY A 129 9.83 10.89 -0.64
C GLY A 129 10.64 10.70 -1.92
N ALA A 130 10.74 9.46 -2.35
CA ALA A 130 11.53 9.03 -3.50
C ALA A 130 11.02 9.57 -4.85
N GLY A 131 9.85 10.17 -4.88
CA GLY A 131 9.22 10.76 -6.09
C GLY A 131 9.57 12.22 -6.34
N GLN A 132 10.24 12.90 -5.43
CA GLN A 132 10.54 14.32 -5.56
C GLN A 132 11.26 14.63 -6.88
N GLY A 133 10.81 15.70 -7.56
CA GLY A 133 11.36 16.17 -8.84
C GLY A 133 11.03 15.29 -10.05
N CYS A 134 10.23 14.24 -9.89
CA CYS A 134 9.86 13.33 -10.96
C CYS A 134 8.52 13.76 -11.60
N ARG A 135 8.51 14.01 -12.92
CA ARG A 135 7.29 14.44 -13.62
C ARG A 135 6.29 13.32 -13.86
N ARG A 136 6.75 12.09 -14.12
CA ARG A 136 5.92 10.92 -14.43
C ARG A 136 6.33 9.79 -13.49
N LEU A 137 5.52 9.57 -12.47
CA LEU A 137 5.82 8.68 -11.36
C LEU A 137 4.83 7.53 -11.30
N LEU A 138 5.31 6.32 -11.40
CA LEU A 138 4.55 5.10 -11.14
C LEU A 138 4.87 4.60 -9.73
N PHE A 139 3.86 4.44 -8.90
CA PHE A 139 3.97 3.83 -7.59
C PHE A 139 3.32 2.45 -7.61
N LEU A 140 4.00 1.45 -7.05
CA LEU A 140 3.50 0.09 -6.93
C LEU A 140 3.73 -0.43 -5.52
N THR A 141 2.66 -0.78 -4.82
CA THR A 141 2.74 -1.42 -3.52
C THR A 141 2.36 -2.89 -3.61
N ILE A 142 3.17 -3.77 -3.00
CA ILE A 142 2.95 -5.22 -3.00
C ILE A 142 2.80 -5.68 -1.56
N ASN A 143 1.54 -5.85 -1.17
CA ASN A 143 1.10 -6.37 0.11
C ASN A 143 0.23 -7.63 -0.12
N ALA A 144 -0.74 -7.92 0.75
CA ALA A 144 -1.74 -8.97 0.52
C ALA A 144 -2.42 -8.79 -0.85
N VAL A 145 -2.65 -7.55 -1.23
CA VAL A 145 -3.13 -7.12 -2.56
C VAL A 145 -2.10 -6.19 -3.19
N VAL A 146 -2.04 -6.18 -4.51
CA VAL A 146 -1.20 -5.24 -5.27
C VAL A 146 -1.99 -3.96 -5.51
N GLY A 147 -1.40 -2.82 -5.17
CA GLY A 147 -1.90 -1.49 -5.51
C GLY A 147 -0.95 -0.77 -6.43
N ALA A 148 -1.45 0.09 -7.32
CA ALA A 148 -0.61 0.99 -8.09
C ALA A 148 -1.34 2.30 -8.38
N ALA A 149 -0.55 3.37 -8.46
CA ALA A 149 -0.99 4.71 -8.80
C ALA A 149 0.03 5.37 -9.74
N LEU A 150 -0.45 6.28 -10.58
CA LEU A 150 0.34 7.04 -11.53
C LEU A 150 0.14 8.53 -11.26
N ALA A 151 1.23 9.30 -11.24
CA ALA A 151 1.16 10.76 -11.26
C ALA A 151 1.86 11.31 -12.50
N ILE A 152 1.27 12.32 -13.10
CA ILE A 152 1.83 13.11 -14.18
C ILE A 152 1.82 14.58 -13.74
N ASP A 153 2.99 15.20 -13.71
CA ASP A 153 3.18 16.60 -13.27
C ASP A 153 2.52 16.89 -11.89
N GLY A 154 2.63 15.94 -10.95
CA GLY A 154 2.09 16.06 -9.60
C GLY A 154 0.59 15.76 -9.45
N GLN A 155 -0.10 15.54 -10.57
CA GLN A 155 -1.50 15.17 -10.57
C GLN A 155 -1.64 13.64 -10.62
N VAL A 156 -2.38 13.07 -9.66
CA VAL A 156 -2.70 11.65 -9.69
C VAL A 156 -3.67 11.39 -10.83
N GLU A 157 -3.28 10.49 -11.73
CA GLU A 157 -4.13 10.04 -12.82
C GLU A 157 -5.28 9.20 -12.28
N ARG A 158 -6.43 9.84 -12.15
CA ARG A 158 -7.67 9.23 -11.69
C ARG A 158 -8.47 8.74 -12.89
N SER A 159 -8.27 7.50 -13.29
CA SER A 159 -9.24 6.88 -14.20
C SER A 159 -10.54 6.62 -13.44
N SER A 160 -11.68 6.99 -14.05
CA SER A 160 -13.03 6.86 -13.50
C SER A 160 -13.20 5.70 -12.50
N ASN A 161 -13.56 5.98 -11.26
CA ASN A 161 -14.07 5.10 -10.19
C ASN A 161 -13.38 3.73 -9.96
N TYR A 162 -12.31 3.37 -10.71
CA TYR A 162 -11.68 2.04 -10.70
C TYR A 162 -10.15 2.07 -10.55
N THR A 163 -9.55 3.15 -10.06
CA THR A 163 -8.09 3.27 -9.91
C THR A 163 -7.44 2.18 -9.06
N GLY A 164 -8.17 1.57 -8.12
CA GLY A 164 -7.69 0.43 -7.33
C GLY A 164 -7.62 -0.93 -8.07
N HIS A 165 -8.04 -1.01 -9.33
CA HIS A 165 -8.18 -2.30 -10.04
C HIS A 165 -6.99 -2.70 -10.91
N ILE A 166 -5.88 -1.97 -10.85
CA ILE A 166 -4.65 -2.32 -11.55
C ILE A 166 -4.10 -3.70 -11.16
N CYS A 167 -4.38 -4.14 -9.94
CA CYS A 167 -4.07 -5.49 -9.48
C CYS A 167 -4.73 -6.58 -10.34
N HIS A 168 -5.79 -6.24 -11.08
CA HIS A 168 -6.49 -7.13 -12.01
C HIS A 168 -6.04 -7.01 -13.48
N LEU A 169 -4.92 -6.32 -13.74
CA LEU A 169 -4.27 -6.33 -15.05
C LEU A 169 -3.73 -7.74 -15.34
N PRO A 170 -4.16 -8.40 -16.43
CA PRO A 170 -3.60 -9.69 -16.81
C PRO A 170 -2.16 -9.49 -17.32
N ILE A 171 -1.20 -10.14 -16.66
CA ILE A 171 0.23 -10.10 -17.04
C ILE A 171 0.72 -11.46 -17.57
N ALA A 172 -0.10 -12.51 -17.46
CA ALA A 172 0.16 -13.81 -18.02
C ALA A 172 -1.12 -14.42 -18.60
N THR A 173 -1.03 -15.00 -19.81
CA THR A 173 -2.19 -15.55 -20.54
C THR A 173 -2.77 -16.79 -19.84
N ASN A 174 -1.91 -17.70 -19.36
CA ASN A 174 -2.29 -18.96 -18.71
C ASN A 174 -2.07 -18.96 -17.20
N GLY A 175 -2.16 -17.79 -16.57
CA GLY A 175 -1.94 -17.66 -15.14
C GLY A 175 -3.12 -18.18 -14.27
N PRO A 176 -2.98 -18.12 -12.94
CA PRO A 176 -4.02 -18.53 -12.01
C PRO A 176 -5.33 -17.78 -12.22
N ARG A 177 -6.45 -18.40 -11.85
CA ARG A 177 -7.75 -17.71 -11.82
C ARG A 177 -7.76 -16.62 -10.74
N CYS A 178 -8.25 -15.45 -11.10
CA CYS A 178 -8.45 -14.32 -10.19
C CYS A 178 -9.92 -14.25 -9.74
N SER A 179 -10.16 -13.69 -8.56
CA SER A 179 -11.52 -13.41 -8.05
C SER A 179 -12.35 -12.50 -8.97
N CYS A 180 -11.69 -11.68 -9.81
CA CYS A 180 -12.35 -10.85 -10.82
C CYS A 180 -12.84 -11.62 -12.06
N GLY A 181 -12.67 -12.96 -12.09
CA GLY A 181 -13.04 -13.82 -13.23
C GLY A 181 -11.96 -14.01 -14.29
N LYS A 182 -10.96 -13.12 -14.38
CA LYS A 182 -9.85 -13.19 -15.34
C LYS A 182 -8.79 -14.22 -14.89
N ARG A 183 -7.82 -14.47 -15.77
CA ARG A 183 -6.63 -15.28 -15.46
C ARG A 183 -5.36 -14.44 -15.54
N GLY A 184 -4.35 -14.81 -14.75
CA GLY A 184 -3.02 -14.21 -14.81
C GLY A 184 -2.96 -12.75 -14.40
N CYS A 185 -3.89 -12.30 -13.57
CA CYS A 185 -3.85 -10.94 -13.01
C CYS A 185 -2.61 -10.74 -12.14
N MET A 186 -2.08 -9.52 -12.12
CA MET A 186 -0.95 -9.14 -11.26
C MET A 186 -1.10 -9.68 -9.83
N ASN A 187 -2.27 -9.47 -9.23
CA ASN A 187 -2.56 -9.90 -7.86
C ASN A 187 -2.36 -11.40 -7.64
N THR A 188 -2.63 -12.23 -8.66
CA THR A 188 -2.48 -13.70 -8.55
C THR A 188 -1.06 -14.19 -8.77
N LEU A 189 -0.15 -13.32 -9.18
CA LEU A 189 1.22 -13.65 -9.56
C LEU A 189 2.28 -12.97 -8.70
N ILE A 190 2.02 -11.76 -8.18
CA ILE A 190 3.05 -10.98 -7.48
C ILE A 190 2.64 -10.51 -6.07
N SER A 191 1.38 -10.71 -5.64
CA SER A 191 0.97 -10.36 -4.27
C SER A 191 1.59 -11.30 -3.23
N MET A 192 1.58 -10.88 -1.96
CA MET A 192 2.00 -11.74 -0.85
C MET A 192 1.18 -13.04 -0.78
N ASP A 193 -0.13 -12.99 -1.06
CA ASP A 193 -0.97 -14.19 -1.18
C ASP A 193 -0.50 -15.12 -2.30
N ALA A 194 0.00 -14.56 -3.41
CA ALA A 194 0.56 -15.36 -4.50
C ALA A 194 1.90 -15.99 -4.08
N MET A 195 2.77 -15.25 -3.43
CA MET A 195 4.06 -15.75 -2.90
C MET A 195 3.83 -16.89 -1.91
N GLN A 196 2.89 -16.75 -0.98
CA GLN A 196 2.51 -17.82 -0.06
C GLN A 196 2.06 -19.10 -0.79
N LYS A 197 1.27 -18.96 -1.84
CA LYS A 197 0.84 -20.09 -2.68
C LYS A 197 2.01 -20.72 -3.46
N MET A 198 3.03 -19.96 -3.83
CA MET A 198 4.26 -20.48 -4.43
C MET A 198 5.04 -21.32 -3.42
N VAL A 199 5.24 -20.83 -2.18
CA VAL A 199 5.84 -21.62 -1.10
C VAL A 199 5.08 -22.92 -0.88
N GLN A 200 3.75 -22.87 -0.71
CA GLN A 200 2.93 -24.07 -0.50
C GLN A 200 3.03 -25.06 -1.66
N ARG A 201 3.22 -24.61 -2.89
CA ARG A 201 3.43 -25.49 -4.04
C ARG A 201 4.80 -26.15 -4.03
N ALA A 202 5.86 -25.42 -3.68
CA ALA A 202 7.20 -25.97 -3.52
C ALA A 202 7.24 -27.06 -2.44
N LEU A 203 6.63 -26.78 -1.27
CA LEU A 203 6.52 -27.76 -0.17
C LEU A 203 5.77 -29.03 -0.59
N ARG A 204 4.66 -28.91 -1.33
CA ARG A 204 3.91 -30.09 -1.84
C ARG A 204 4.68 -30.90 -2.88
N ARG A 205 5.64 -30.30 -3.58
CA ARG A 205 6.53 -31.00 -4.53
C ARG A 205 7.73 -31.67 -3.84
N GLY A 206 7.88 -31.47 -2.52
CA GLY A 206 9.00 -32.01 -1.77
C GLY A 206 10.32 -31.26 -2.05
N GLU A 207 10.25 -30.00 -2.51
CA GLU A 207 11.44 -29.19 -2.74
C GLU A 207 12.14 -28.92 -1.39
N GLU A 208 13.45 -29.11 -1.34
CA GLU A 208 14.24 -28.82 -0.13
C GLU A 208 14.29 -27.31 0.10
N THR A 209 13.80 -26.88 1.28
CA THR A 209 13.74 -25.46 1.66
C THR A 209 13.73 -25.32 3.19
N SER A 210 14.48 -24.36 3.69
CA SER A 210 14.49 -23.97 5.10
C SER A 210 13.14 -23.38 5.56
N LEU A 211 12.30 -22.90 4.62
CA LEU A 211 10.97 -22.38 4.90
C LEU A 211 10.08 -23.41 5.62
N THR A 212 10.27 -24.72 5.40
CA THR A 212 9.51 -25.76 6.08
C THR A 212 9.66 -25.67 7.59
N GLN A 213 10.90 -25.65 8.08
CA GLN A 213 11.19 -25.58 9.50
C GLN A 213 10.77 -24.23 10.09
N ARG A 214 11.04 -23.13 9.41
CA ARG A 214 10.72 -21.77 9.86
C ARG A 214 9.20 -21.52 10.00
N LEU A 215 8.40 -22.08 9.08
CA LEU A 215 6.94 -22.02 9.18
C LEU A 215 6.40 -22.84 10.35
N LEU A 216 7.02 -23.99 10.65
CA LEU A 216 6.66 -24.81 11.83
C LEU A 216 7.03 -24.12 13.15
N GLU A 217 8.19 -23.50 13.23
CA GLU A 217 8.64 -22.71 14.38
C GLU A 217 7.70 -21.51 14.64
N SER A 218 7.34 -20.77 13.59
CA SER A 218 6.38 -19.66 13.66
C SER A 218 5.00 -20.13 14.14
N ALA A 219 4.56 -21.32 13.68
CA ALA A 219 3.31 -21.92 14.12
C ALA A 219 3.32 -22.30 15.61
N SER A 220 4.47 -22.72 16.12
CA SER A 220 4.62 -23.15 17.53
C SER A 220 4.69 -21.96 18.50
N SER A 221 5.20 -20.81 18.06
CA SER A 221 5.37 -19.60 18.90
C SER A 221 4.07 -18.81 19.12
N VAL A 222 3.05 -19.02 18.28
CA VAL A 222 1.74 -18.30 18.34
C VAL A 222 0.62 -19.14 18.97
N GLY A 223 0.93 -20.31 19.56
CA GLY A 223 -0.01 -21.24 20.14
C GLY A 223 -0.83 -20.70 21.32
N GLY A 224 -1.74 -19.75 21.06
CA GLY A 224 -2.83 -19.30 21.92
C GLY A 224 -4.13 -20.02 21.55
N GLN A 225 -4.81 -20.61 22.55
CA GLN A 225 -6.02 -21.39 22.41
C GLN A 225 -7.16 -20.57 21.77
N GLY A 226 -7.80 -21.06 20.72
CA GLY A 226 -9.19 -20.72 20.44
C GLY A 226 -9.58 -20.20 19.06
N GLU A 227 -8.88 -20.51 17.95
CA GLU A 227 -9.36 -20.09 16.62
C GLU A 227 -9.66 -21.27 15.65
N PRO A 228 -10.62 -21.09 14.71
CA PRO A 228 -11.11 -22.19 13.86
C PRO A 228 -10.08 -22.70 12.86
N LYS A 229 -10.08 -24.01 12.66
CA LYS A 229 -9.09 -24.82 11.90
C LYS A 229 -8.84 -24.45 10.42
N GLY A 230 -9.46 -23.42 9.88
CA GLY A 230 -9.32 -23.00 8.47
C GLY A 230 -8.34 -21.82 8.23
N SER A 231 -7.92 -21.14 9.28
CA SER A 231 -7.12 -19.89 9.21
C SER A 231 -5.61 -20.14 9.39
N ARG A 232 -5.21 -21.30 9.93
CA ARG A 232 -3.87 -21.55 10.48
C ARG A 232 -2.68 -21.34 9.54
N ASN A 233 -2.83 -21.47 8.23
CA ASN A 233 -1.71 -21.30 7.29
C ASN A 233 -1.47 -19.85 6.82
N ARG A 234 -2.35 -18.91 7.15
CA ARG A 234 -2.18 -17.49 6.76
C ARG A 234 -1.39 -16.67 7.78
N GLU A 235 -1.41 -17.08 9.05
CA GLU A 235 -0.83 -16.29 10.15
C GLU A 235 0.70 -16.42 10.24
N TYR A 236 1.29 -17.48 9.67
CA TYR A 236 2.72 -17.78 9.85
C TYR A 236 3.60 -17.36 8.68
N PHE A 237 3.03 -17.03 7.51
CA PHE A 237 3.78 -16.57 6.36
C PHE A 237 3.88 -15.05 6.38
N SER A 238 5.11 -14.54 6.50
CA SER A 238 5.39 -13.11 6.37
C SER A 238 6.37 -12.84 5.23
N ALA A 239 6.30 -11.63 4.67
CA ALA A 239 7.28 -11.15 3.71
C ALA A 239 8.70 -11.17 4.27
N GLN A 240 8.82 -10.83 5.55
CA GLN A 240 10.10 -10.80 6.24
C GLN A 240 10.73 -12.19 6.33
N LEU A 241 9.96 -13.22 6.73
CA LEU A 241 10.45 -14.59 6.80
C LEU A 241 10.94 -15.07 5.43
N LEU A 242 10.18 -14.86 4.37
CA LEU A 242 10.60 -15.23 3.01
C LEU A 242 11.86 -14.46 2.57
N ALA A 243 11.95 -13.18 2.94
CA ALA A 243 13.12 -12.35 2.63
C ALA A 243 14.37 -12.84 3.36
N GLU A 244 14.25 -13.16 4.64
CA GLU A 244 15.36 -13.68 5.46
C GLU A 244 15.92 -14.99 4.86
N GLU A 245 15.05 -15.92 4.49
CA GLU A 245 15.49 -17.18 3.90
C GLU A 245 16.09 -17.00 2.49
N ALA A 246 15.52 -16.12 1.68
CA ALA A 246 16.12 -15.78 0.38
C ALA A 246 17.52 -15.17 0.52
N MET A 247 17.73 -14.30 1.52
CA MET A 247 19.04 -13.70 1.81
C MET A 247 20.04 -14.73 2.37
N ARG A 248 19.55 -15.78 3.07
CA ARG A 248 20.38 -16.89 3.54
C ARG A 248 20.74 -17.90 2.44
N GLY A 249 20.20 -17.73 1.23
CA GLY A 249 20.50 -18.57 0.08
C GLY A 249 19.50 -19.68 -0.20
N ASP A 250 18.34 -19.70 0.48
CA ASP A 250 17.29 -20.65 0.18
C ASP A 250 16.83 -20.53 -1.28
N SER A 251 16.97 -21.60 -2.04
CA SER A 251 16.75 -21.62 -3.49
C SER A 251 15.27 -21.37 -3.84
N VAL A 252 14.33 -21.91 -3.05
CA VAL A 252 12.90 -21.73 -3.26
C VAL A 252 12.50 -20.29 -3.01
N ALA A 253 12.99 -19.69 -1.93
CA ALA A 253 12.72 -18.30 -1.61
C ALA A 253 13.29 -17.35 -2.70
N GLN A 254 14.52 -17.62 -3.17
CA GLN A 254 15.14 -16.84 -4.25
C GLN A 254 14.38 -16.96 -5.58
N GLN A 255 13.90 -18.16 -5.93
CA GLN A 255 13.09 -18.38 -7.13
C GLN A 255 11.77 -17.61 -7.06
N ILE A 256 11.11 -17.58 -5.89
CA ILE A 256 9.88 -16.82 -5.70
C ILE A 256 10.12 -15.32 -5.93
N TYR A 257 11.20 -14.75 -5.38
CA TYR A 257 11.55 -13.35 -5.64
C TYR A 257 11.87 -13.08 -7.11
N ALA A 258 12.53 -14.03 -7.80
CA ALA A 258 12.79 -13.93 -9.23
C ALA A 258 11.49 -13.97 -10.06
N GLU A 259 10.52 -14.81 -9.70
CA GLU A 259 9.20 -14.86 -10.36
C GLU A 259 8.42 -13.57 -10.13
N VAL A 260 8.40 -13.05 -8.91
CA VAL A 260 7.75 -11.78 -8.58
C VAL A 260 8.40 -10.63 -9.35
N GLY A 261 9.74 -10.57 -9.39
CA GLY A 261 10.48 -9.56 -10.14
C GLY A 261 10.15 -9.57 -11.64
N ARG A 262 10.06 -10.76 -12.25
CA ARG A 262 9.61 -10.92 -13.65
C ARG A 262 8.16 -10.46 -13.83
N GLY A 263 7.27 -10.79 -12.88
CA GLY A 263 5.88 -10.37 -12.90
C GLY A 263 5.73 -8.84 -12.82
N VAL A 264 6.48 -8.20 -11.93
CA VAL A 264 6.54 -6.73 -11.83
C VAL A 264 7.05 -6.13 -13.13
N GLY A 265 8.17 -6.63 -13.67
CA GLY A 265 8.71 -6.13 -14.94
C GLY A 265 7.73 -6.27 -16.10
N SER A 266 7.00 -7.40 -16.20
CA SER A 266 5.96 -7.61 -17.21
C SER A 266 4.79 -6.63 -17.06
N ALA A 267 4.41 -6.30 -15.81
CA ALA A 267 3.38 -5.30 -15.55
C ALA A 267 3.86 -3.90 -15.95
N VAL A 268 5.03 -3.51 -15.46
CA VAL A 268 5.62 -2.18 -15.72
C VAL A 268 5.84 -1.95 -17.21
N ALA A 269 6.27 -2.95 -17.96
CA ALA A 269 6.46 -2.84 -19.41
C ALA A 269 5.17 -2.40 -20.15
N ARG A 270 3.99 -2.81 -19.65
CA ARG A 270 2.70 -2.36 -20.22
C ARG A 270 2.40 -0.90 -19.88
N TYR A 271 2.76 -0.46 -18.67
CA TYR A 271 2.61 0.95 -18.27
C TYR A 271 3.58 1.85 -19.02
N VAL A 272 4.81 1.39 -19.19
CA VAL A 272 5.83 2.15 -19.93
C VAL A 272 5.37 2.44 -21.35
N GLY A 273 4.75 1.49 -22.02
CA GLY A 273 4.23 1.68 -23.37
C GLY A 273 3.07 2.67 -23.50
N LEU A 274 2.38 2.98 -22.40
CA LEU A 274 1.20 3.86 -22.39
C LEU A 274 1.47 5.21 -21.76
N PHE A 275 2.25 5.25 -20.69
CA PHE A 275 2.37 6.43 -19.83
C PHE A 275 3.81 6.95 -19.70
N GLU A 276 4.79 6.19 -20.19
CA GLU A 276 6.22 6.54 -20.15
C GLU A 276 6.68 7.06 -18.77
N PRO A 277 6.50 6.31 -17.67
CA PRO A 277 6.94 6.76 -16.36
C PRO A 277 8.47 6.87 -16.34
N HIS A 278 8.98 7.94 -15.73
CA HIS A 278 10.42 8.13 -15.55
C HIS A 278 10.95 7.32 -14.37
N ARG A 279 10.12 7.15 -13.33
CA ARG A 279 10.48 6.44 -12.09
C ARG A 279 9.37 5.50 -11.67
N LEU A 280 9.78 4.30 -11.24
CA LEU A 280 8.94 3.34 -10.53
C LEU A 280 9.37 3.29 -9.08
N ILE A 281 8.46 3.65 -8.17
CA ILE A 281 8.64 3.43 -6.74
C ILE A 281 7.98 2.12 -6.36
N LEU A 282 8.75 1.22 -5.74
CA LEU A 282 8.23 -0.02 -5.16
C LEU A 282 8.05 0.16 -3.65
N SER A 283 6.94 -0.36 -3.12
CA SER A 283 6.57 -0.31 -1.71
C SER A 283 5.93 -1.63 -1.25
N GLY A 284 5.68 -1.73 0.04
CA GLY A 284 5.00 -2.86 0.66
C GLY A 284 5.95 -3.88 1.30
N GLY A 285 5.35 -4.86 1.98
CA GLY A 285 6.08 -5.87 2.75
C GLY A 285 7.09 -6.69 1.94
N VAL A 286 6.87 -6.81 0.63
CA VAL A 286 7.79 -7.52 -0.27
C VAL A 286 9.20 -6.91 -0.30
N LEU A 287 9.34 -5.62 0.05
CA LEU A 287 10.64 -4.94 0.12
C LEU A 287 11.49 -5.34 1.34
N SER A 288 10.97 -6.15 2.25
CA SER A 288 11.77 -6.74 3.34
C SER A 288 13.01 -7.49 2.83
N ALA A 289 12.98 -7.97 1.58
CA ALA A 289 14.14 -8.57 0.89
C ALA A 289 15.15 -7.52 0.35
N GLY A 290 14.93 -6.23 0.61
CA GLY A 290 15.83 -5.16 0.19
C GLY A 290 16.12 -5.19 -1.32
N ASN A 291 17.40 -5.16 -1.67
CA ASN A 291 17.84 -5.10 -3.07
C ASN A 291 17.52 -6.36 -3.90
N LEU A 292 17.14 -7.48 -3.29
CA LEU A 292 16.88 -8.72 -4.03
C LEU A 292 15.75 -8.52 -5.05
N LEU A 293 14.60 -8.01 -4.61
CA LEU A 293 13.48 -7.73 -5.51
C LEU A 293 13.82 -6.64 -6.53
N LEU A 294 14.38 -5.53 -6.08
CA LEU A 294 14.74 -4.40 -6.95
C LEU A 294 15.67 -4.86 -8.09
N THR A 295 16.66 -5.71 -7.78
CA THR A 295 17.57 -6.28 -8.78
C THR A 295 16.83 -7.13 -9.79
N GLN A 296 15.89 -7.97 -9.37
CA GLN A 296 15.10 -8.81 -10.27
C GLN A 296 14.18 -7.97 -11.18
N VAL A 297 13.57 -6.92 -10.64
CA VAL A 297 12.74 -5.99 -11.43
C VAL A 297 13.59 -5.25 -12.47
N ARG A 298 14.73 -4.69 -12.09
CA ARG A 298 15.67 -4.00 -13.00
C ARG A 298 16.14 -4.94 -14.12
N ARG A 299 16.52 -6.18 -13.78
CA ARG A 299 16.89 -7.21 -14.76
C ARG A 299 15.77 -7.49 -15.75
N SER A 300 14.53 -7.61 -15.26
CA SER A 300 13.37 -7.88 -16.09
C SER A 300 13.07 -6.74 -17.08
N LEU A 301 13.27 -5.50 -16.68
CA LEU A 301 13.09 -4.31 -17.53
C LEU A 301 14.24 -4.12 -18.55
N SER A 302 15.41 -4.70 -18.29
CA SER A 302 16.61 -4.59 -19.14
C SER A 302 16.80 -5.79 -20.08
N THR A 303 15.81 -6.68 -20.23
CA THR A 303 15.93 -7.83 -21.14
C THR A 303 15.88 -7.40 -22.60
N PRO A 304 16.50 -8.13 -23.54
CA PRO A 304 16.44 -7.81 -24.98
C PRO A 304 15.02 -7.78 -25.55
N SER A 305 14.08 -8.48 -24.93
CA SER A 305 12.66 -8.48 -25.29
C SER A 305 11.89 -7.25 -24.75
N SER A 306 12.50 -6.49 -23.84
CA SER A 306 11.93 -5.24 -23.31
C SER A 306 12.22 -4.10 -24.29
N SER A 307 11.27 -3.15 -24.41
CA SER A 307 11.53 -1.95 -25.20
C SER A 307 12.67 -1.13 -24.59
N ARG A 308 13.40 -0.38 -25.42
CA ARG A 308 14.45 0.53 -24.93
C ARG A 308 13.95 1.51 -23.87
N VAL A 309 12.68 1.90 -23.96
CA VAL A 309 12.04 2.80 -22.99
C VAL A 309 11.89 2.14 -21.62
N CYS A 310 11.66 0.81 -21.55
CA CYS A 310 11.59 0.09 -20.28
C CYS A 310 12.90 0.16 -19.48
N SER A 311 14.05 0.09 -20.17
CA SER A 311 15.36 0.16 -19.51
C SER A 311 15.71 1.56 -18.97
N MET A 312 14.96 2.60 -19.39
CA MET A 312 15.15 3.98 -18.92
C MET A 312 14.37 4.29 -17.64
N VAL A 313 13.45 3.41 -17.23
CA VAL A 313 12.68 3.60 -15.99
C VAL A 313 13.59 3.40 -14.78
N GLU A 314 13.73 4.44 -13.97
CA GLU A 314 14.45 4.36 -12.70
C GLU A 314 13.62 3.58 -11.67
N VAL A 315 14.15 2.47 -11.15
CA VAL A 315 13.44 1.65 -10.14
C VAL A 315 14.07 1.89 -8.78
N VAL A 316 13.27 2.43 -7.86
CA VAL A 316 13.69 2.81 -6.51
C VAL A 316 12.75 2.24 -5.44
N PRO A 317 13.22 2.00 -4.21
CA PRO A 317 12.33 1.68 -3.10
C PRO A 317 11.59 2.94 -2.62
N SER A 318 10.42 2.73 -2.00
CA SER A 318 9.73 3.75 -1.22
C SER A 318 10.63 4.29 -0.12
N LEU A 319 10.69 5.61 0.01
CA LEU A 319 11.44 6.28 1.08
C LEU A 319 10.59 6.42 2.35
N LEU A 320 9.30 6.69 2.20
CA LEU A 320 8.37 6.84 3.33
C LEU A 320 7.86 5.50 3.86
N GLY A 321 8.01 4.43 3.10
CA GLY A 321 7.62 3.08 3.52
C GLY A 321 6.15 2.98 3.92
N ASN A 322 5.88 2.52 5.14
CA ASN A 322 4.52 2.36 5.67
C ASN A 322 3.82 3.70 5.96
N ASP A 323 4.55 4.80 6.03
CA ASP A 323 3.99 6.12 6.31
C ASP A 323 3.57 6.87 5.04
N ALA A 324 3.85 6.31 3.87
CA ALA A 324 3.60 6.98 2.59
C ALA A 324 2.14 7.42 2.42
N ALA A 325 1.17 6.54 2.71
CA ALA A 325 -0.25 6.85 2.61
C ALA A 325 -0.70 7.87 3.66
N LEU A 326 -0.21 7.72 4.90
CA LEU A 326 -0.49 8.65 5.99
C LEU A 326 -0.01 10.07 5.67
N VAL A 327 1.27 10.20 5.31
CA VAL A 327 1.90 11.49 4.96
C VAL A 327 1.28 12.09 3.70
N GLY A 328 1.03 11.26 2.70
CA GLY A 328 0.47 11.70 1.43
C GLY A 328 -1.00 12.13 1.50
N SER A 329 -1.76 11.64 2.49
CA SER A 329 -3.16 12.04 2.66
C SER A 329 -3.31 13.55 2.94
N VAL A 330 -2.28 14.18 3.51
CA VAL A 330 -2.26 15.61 3.85
C VAL A 330 -1.42 16.45 2.88
N ALA A 331 -0.66 15.84 1.97
CA ALA A 331 0.20 16.58 1.06
C ALA A 331 -0.54 17.69 0.27
N PRO A 332 -1.76 17.46 -0.27
CA PRO A 332 -2.49 18.52 -0.98
C PRO A 332 -3.04 19.64 -0.07
N ILE A 333 -3.01 19.48 1.25
CA ILE A 333 -3.44 20.54 2.18
C ILE A 333 -2.37 21.63 2.30
N PHE A 334 -1.11 21.27 2.08
CA PHE A 334 0.04 22.19 2.16
C PHE A 334 0.47 22.76 0.79
N SER A 335 -0.17 22.32 -0.31
CA SER A 335 0.19 22.67 -1.69
C SER A 335 -0.42 23.98 -2.16
#